data_d6a861b4df057239f3c61510d1788e64
#
_entry.id   d6a861b4df057239f3c61510d1788e64
#
_cell.length_a   1.000
_cell.length_b   1.000
_cell.length_c   1.000
_cell.angle_alpha   90.00
_cell.angle_beta   90.00
_cell.angle_gamma   90.00
#
_symmetry.space_group_name_H-M   'P 1'
#
loop_
_entity.id
_entity.type
_entity.pdbx_description
1 polymer ?
#
loop_
_entity_poly.entity_id
_entity_poly.type
_entity_poly.pdbx_seq_one_letter_code
_entity_poly.pdbx_strand_id
1 'polypeptide(L)'
;MPSVAAAIIAGGPARRLGGATKPLLEIGGQAVADRQLAVLRPIFSRLLVVAGDPAPWRARGVEVVPDRVTGAGPLAGISAALAAASDQEAVVCLAGDLPFLSPALLTALRDRAPEAEALAPRPAGRAEPLCARYAVRARATVDARLDGGRLALHELLAELGTVWLDDQTLAALDPGGLSFFNLNTPDDLRRAEEIARRAP
;
A
#
# COMPACT_ATOMS: atom_id res chain seq x y z
N MET A 1 -22.35 0.90 -0.47
CA MET A 1 -21.01 0.39 -0.12
C MET A 1 -20.16 1.59 0.31
N PRO A 2 -19.29 1.47 1.31
CA PRO A 2 -18.44 2.58 1.72
C PRO A 2 -17.59 3.05 0.54
N SER A 3 -17.41 4.36 0.40
CA SER A 3 -16.55 4.93 -0.63
C SER A 3 -15.09 4.82 -0.17
N VAL A 4 -14.36 3.86 -0.71
CA VAL A 4 -12.97 3.57 -0.34
C VAL A 4 -12.08 3.72 -1.56
N ALA A 5 -11.04 4.56 -1.45
CA ALA A 5 -9.99 4.67 -2.44
C ALA A 5 -8.84 3.70 -2.15
N ALA A 6 -7.99 3.44 -3.16
CA ALA A 6 -6.69 2.83 -2.93
C ALA A 6 -5.57 3.82 -3.29
N ALA A 7 -4.48 3.81 -2.51
CA ALA A 7 -3.33 4.64 -2.72
C ALA A 7 -2.04 3.80 -2.72
N ILE A 8 -1.26 3.88 -3.79
CA ILE A 8 0.08 3.31 -3.85
C ILE A 8 1.05 4.36 -3.29
N ILE A 9 1.76 4.00 -2.22
CA ILE A 9 2.80 4.84 -1.62
C ILE A 9 4.13 4.48 -2.31
N ALA A 10 4.48 5.28 -3.31
CA ALA A 10 5.62 5.05 -4.20
C ALA A 10 6.81 5.96 -3.88
N GLY A 11 6.87 6.51 -2.67
CA GLY A 11 7.96 7.35 -2.19
C GLY A 11 9.18 6.55 -1.78
N GLY A 12 10.34 7.16 -1.93
CA GLY A 12 11.64 6.63 -1.49
C GLY A 12 12.55 6.18 -2.64
N PRO A 13 13.86 6.46 -2.54
CA PRO A 13 14.82 6.06 -3.56
C PRO A 13 15.11 4.55 -3.47
N ALA A 14 14.96 3.83 -4.59
CA ALA A 14 15.35 2.42 -4.73
C ALA A 14 16.88 2.23 -4.80
N ARG A 15 17.61 2.82 -3.83
CA ARG A 15 19.09 2.86 -3.83
C ARG A 15 19.75 1.48 -3.88
N ARG A 16 19.05 0.42 -3.42
CA ARG A 16 19.57 -0.95 -3.37
C ARG A 16 19.39 -1.75 -4.66
N LEU A 17 18.61 -1.25 -5.61
CA LEU A 17 18.32 -1.88 -6.89
C LEU A 17 18.82 -1.03 -8.07
N GLY A 18 20.01 -0.48 -7.97
CA GLY A 18 20.65 0.27 -9.06
C GLY A 18 20.05 1.66 -9.33
N GLY A 19 19.35 2.25 -8.35
CA GLY A 19 18.73 3.59 -8.50
C GLY A 19 17.40 3.58 -9.25
N ALA A 20 16.93 2.42 -9.73
CA ALA A 20 15.62 2.30 -10.36
C ALA A 20 14.50 2.53 -9.36
N THR A 21 13.44 3.17 -9.80
CA THR A 21 12.20 3.34 -9.02
C THR A 21 11.53 1.98 -8.87
N LYS A 22 11.43 1.44 -7.64
CA LYS A 22 10.91 0.08 -7.36
C LYS A 22 9.60 -0.26 -8.09
N PRO A 23 8.58 0.62 -8.14
CA PRO A 23 7.34 0.34 -8.86
C PRO A 23 7.51 0.13 -10.37
N LEU A 24 8.63 0.57 -10.94
CA LEU A 24 8.92 0.41 -12.38
C LEU A 24 9.82 -0.81 -12.67
N LEU A 25 10.25 -1.54 -11.66
CA LEU A 25 10.95 -2.82 -11.88
C LEU A 25 10.02 -3.80 -12.57
N GLU A 26 10.56 -4.52 -13.55
CA GLU A 26 9.81 -5.53 -14.30
C GLU A 26 9.96 -6.92 -13.65
N ILE A 27 8.87 -7.66 -13.64
CA ILE A 27 8.80 -9.06 -13.23
C ILE A 27 8.00 -9.79 -14.30
N GLY A 28 8.63 -10.74 -14.98
CA GLY A 28 8.00 -11.45 -16.10
C GLY A 28 7.56 -10.51 -17.22
N GLY A 29 8.34 -9.45 -17.51
CA GLY A 29 8.03 -8.46 -18.54
C GLY A 29 6.92 -7.47 -18.20
N GLN A 30 6.46 -7.42 -16.95
CA GLN A 30 5.44 -6.46 -16.50
C GLN A 30 5.93 -5.67 -15.29
N ALA A 31 5.85 -4.34 -15.33
CA ALA A 31 6.23 -3.50 -14.21
C ALA A 31 5.37 -3.78 -12.96
N VAL A 32 5.96 -3.68 -11.77
CA VAL A 32 5.25 -3.85 -10.49
C VAL A 32 4.03 -2.94 -10.41
N ALA A 33 4.18 -1.68 -10.83
CA ALA A 33 3.08 -0.72 -10.90
C ALA A 33 1.92 -1.23 -11.77
N ASP A 34 2.21 -1.82 -12.93
CA ASP A 34 1.18 -2.32 -13.84
C ASP A 34 0.48 -3.56 -13.26
N ARG A 35 1.22 -4.43 -12.55
CA ARG A 35 0.65 -5.55 -11.78
C ARG A 35 -0.29 -5.06 -10.69
N GLN A 36 0.15 -4.09 -9.88
CA GLN A 36 -0.69 -3.51 -8.83
C GLN A 36 -1.96 -2.88 -9.41
N LEU A 37 -1.84 -2.06 -10.45
CA LEU A 37 -2.97 -1.38 -11.09
C LEU A 37 -3.96 -2.37 -11.71
N ALA A 38 -3.49 -3.46 -12.30
CA ALA A 38 -4.37 -4.49 -12.86
C ALA A 38 -5.28 -5.13 -11.81
N VAL A 39 -4.77 -5.34 -10.58
CA VAL A 39 -5.55 -5.89 -9.46
C VAL A 39 -6.44 -4.82 -8.81
N LEU A 40 -5.98 -3.58 -8.72
CA LEU A 40 -6.70 -2.51 -8.00
C LEU A 40 -7.88 -1.94 -8.80
N ARG A 41 -7.76 -1.78 -10.11
CA ARG A 41 -8.80 -1.16 -10.95
C ARG A 41 -10.18 -1.84 -10.89
N PRO A 42 -10.30 -3.16 -10.85
CA PRO A 42 -11.60 -3.81 -10.70
C PRO A 42 -12.24 -3.65 -9.31
N ILE A 43 -11.43 -3.32 -8.30
CA ILE A 43 -11.85 -3.31 -6.88
C ILE A 43 -12.20 -1.89 -6.41
N PHE A 44 -11.42 -0.89 -6.83
CA PHE A 44 -11.53 0.48 -6.35
C PHE A 44 -11.89 1.43 -7.49
N SER A 45 -12.91 2.25 -7.28
CA SER A 45 -13.33 3.26 -8.26
C SER A 45 -12.39 4.47 -8.32
N ARG A 46 -11.60 4.71 -7.25
CA ARG A 46 -10.61 5.77 -7.18
C ARG A 46 -9.25 5.22 -6.81
N LEU A 47 -8.25 5.52 -7.64
CA LEU A 47 -6.86 5.12 -7.44
C LEU A 47 -5.97 6.35 -7.37
N LEU A 48 -5.13 6.40 -6.36
CA LEU A 48 -4.15 7.45 -6.11
C LEU A 48 -2.74 6.85 -6.10
N VAL A 49 -1.77 7.66 -6.45
CA VAL A 49 -0.36 7.33 -6.24
C VAL A 49 0.31 8.50 -5.54
N VAL A 50 0.94 8.27 -4.41
CA VAL A 50 1.79 9.26 -3.76
C VAL A 50 3.22 9.03 -4.22
N ALA A 51 3.75 9.96 -5.03
CA ALA A 51 5.08 9.83 -5.62
C ALA A 51 5.75 11.20 -5.80
N GLY A 52 7.09 11.20 -5.73
CA GLY A 52 7.90 12.38 -6.04
C GLY A 52 7.98 12.67 -7.54
N ASP A 53 8.06 11.63 -8.38
CA ASP A 53 8.03 11.75 -9.85
C ASP A 53 6.64 11.32 -10.38
N PRO A 54 5.85 12.24 -10.94
CA PRO A 54 4.52 11.93 -11.45
C PRO A 54 4.54 11.31 -12.86
N ALA A 55 5.61 11.46 -13.64
CA ALA A 55 5.60 11.15 -15.07
C ALA A 55 5.27 9.66 -15.35
N PRO A 56 5.87 8.67 -14.69
CA PRO A 56 5.56 7.26 -14.93
C PRO A 56 4.11 6.88 -14.64
N TRP A 57 3.50 7.56 -13.67
CA TRP A 57 2.15 7.28 -13.21
C TRP A 57 1.08 7.95 -14.07
N ARG A 58 1.35 9.18 -14.55
CA ARG A 58 0.47 9.87 -15.49
C ARG A 58 0.31 9.09 -16.80
N ALA A 59 1.40 8.49 -17.30
CA ALA A 59 1.36 7.62 -18.47
C ALA A 59 0.43 6.40 -18.29
N ARG A 60 0.17 6.01 -17.04
CA ARG A 60 -0.74 4.92 -16.65
C ARG A 60 -2.17 5.39 -16.34
N GLY A 61 -2.46 6.67 -16.50
CA GLY A 61 -3.79 7.24 -16.25
C GLY A 61 -4.21 7.20 -14.78
N VAL A 62 -3.27 7.38 -13.84
CA VAL A 62 -3.53 7.39 -12.39
C VAL A 62 -3.35 8.80 -11.84
N GLU A 63 -4.22 9.19 -10.90
CA GLU A 63 -4.10 10.44 -10.16
C GLU A 63 -2.83 10.42 -9.30
N VAL A 64 -1.97 11.43 -9.46
CA VAL A 64 -0.73 11.53 -8.70
C VAL A 64 -0.81 12.63 -7.66
N VAL A 65 -0.57 12.24 -6.41
CA VAL A 65 -0.49 13.13 -5.25
C VAL A 65 0.99 13.36 -4.95
N PRO A 66 1.45 14.62 -4.85
CA PRO A 66 2.83 14.90 -4.50
C PRO A 66 3.12 14.49 -3.05
N ASP A 67 4.27 13.87 -2.83
CA ASP A 67 4.82 13.67 -1.48
C ASP A 67 5.29 15.03 -0.93
N ARG A 68 4.55 15.57 0.02
CA ARG A 68 4.74 16.94 0.52
C ARG A 68 5.86 17.07 1.55
N VAL A 69 6.26 15.97 2.18
CA VAL A 69 7.25 15.99 3.26
C VAL A 69 8.38 15.03 2.93
N THR A 70 9.35 15.57 2.19
CA THR A 70 10.55 14.79 1.81
C THR A 70 11.29 14.29 3.05
N GLY A 71 11.53 12.99 3.12
CA GLY A 71 12.29 12.37 4.21
C GLY A 71 11.48 11.92 5.43
N ALA A 72 10.18 12.21 5.50
CA ALA A 72 9.32 11.75 6.59
C ALA A 72 8.80 10.30 6.40
N GLY A 73 9.29 9.61 5.37
CA GLY A 73 8.99 8.20 5.15
C GLY A 73 7.53 7.94 4.80
N PRO A 74 7.06 6.69 4.97
CA PRO A 74 5.75 6.28 4.49
C PRO A 74 4.57 6.92 5.25
N LEU A 75 4.77 7.46 6.45
CA LEU A 75 3.73 8.17 7.19
C LEU A 75 3.27 9.44 6.43
N ALA A 76 4.21 10.19 5.83
CA ALA A 76 3.89 11.33 4.98
C ALA A 76 3.05 10.92 3.76
N GLY A 77 3.36 9.76 3.18
CA GLY A 77 2.58 9.21 2.08
C GLY A 77 1.14 8.87 2.47
N ILE A 78 0.93 8.29 3.66
CA ILE A 78 -0.40 8.00 4.21
C ILE A 78 -1.16 9.32 4.45
N SER A 79 -0.53 10.32 5.07
CA SER A 79 -1.13 11.65 5.29
C SER A 79 -1.57 12.29 3.97
N ALA A 80 -0.71 12.27 2.95
CA ALA A 80 -1.00 12.83 1.63
C ALA A 80 -2.17 12.09 0.94
N ALA A 81 -2.22 10.76 1.02
CA ALA A 81 -3.30 9.95 0.48
C ALA A 81 -4.64 10.25 1.16
N LEU A 82 -4.68 10.33 2.50
CA LEU A 82 -5.87 10.67 3.27
C LEU A 82 -6.35 12.09 2.97
N ALA A 83 -5.43 13.04 2.78
CA ALA A 83 -5.76 14.41 2.42
C ALA A 83 -6.39 14.50 1.03
N ALA A 84 -5.81 13.80 0.04
CA ALA A 84 -6.32 13.80 -1.33
C ALA A 84 -7.68 13.09 -1.46
N ALA A 85 -7.93 12.08 -0.64
CA ALA A 85 -9.17 11.30 -0.63
C ALA A 85 -10.17 11.78 0.46
N SER A 86 -10.18 13.07 0.80
CA SER A 86 -11.03 13.63 1.88
C SER A 86 -12.53 13.50 1.63
N ASP A 87 -12.95 13.22 0.42
CA ASP A 87 -14.32 12.90 -0.02
C ASP A 87 -14.68 11.43 0.11
N GLN A 88 -13.73 10.57 0.50
CA GLN A 88 -13.92 9.14 0.73
C GLN A 88 -14.07 8.84 2.23
N GLU A 89 -14.60 7.66 2.56
CA GLU A 89 -14.65 7.19 3.95
C GLU A 89 -13.32 6.64 4.44
N ALA A 90 -12.57 5.99 3.54
CA ALA A 90 -11.28 5.38 3.87
C ALA A 90 -10.35 5.27 2.64
N VAL A 91 -9.08 5.00 2.90
CA VAL A 91 -8.05 4.70 1.89
C VAL A 91 -7.32 3.42 2.24
N VAL A 92 -7.22 2.50 1.29
CA VAL A 92 -6.29 1.34 1.38
C VAL A 92 -4.93 1.81 0.89
N CYS A 93 -3.96 1.90 1.80
CA CYS A 93 -2.58 2.30 1.50
C CYS A 93 -1.71 1.06 1.26
N LEU A 94 -1.02 1.06 0.13
CA LEU A 94 -0.20 -0.05 -0.35
C LEU A 94 1.22 0.43 -0.66
N ALA A 95 2.23 -0.33 -0.25
CA ALA A 95 3.60 -0.05 -0.68
C ALA A 95 3.78 -0.30 -2.18
N GLY A 96 4.55 0.55 -2.85
CA GLY A 96 4.80 0.46 -4.29
C GLY A 96 5.74 -0.67 -4.71
N ASP A 97 6.16 -1.53 -3.78
CA ASP A 97 7.06 -2.67 -4.01
C ASP A 97 6.42 -4.03 -3.68
N LEU A 98 5.07 -4.10 -3.69
CA LEU A 98 4.27 -5.32 -3.48
C LEU A 98 3.76 -5.87 -4.82
N PRO A 99 4.47 -6.82 -5.48
CA PRO A 99 4.14 -7.26 -6.83
C PRO A 99 2.98 -8.26 -6.94
N PHE A 100 2.58 -8.90 -5.82
CA PHE A 100 1.67 -10.06 -5.83
C PHE A 100 0.47 -9.87 -4.90
N LEU A 101 -0.27 -8.77 -5.07
CA LEU A 101 -1.44 -8.45 -4.26
C LEU A 101 -2.59 -9.43 -4.51
N SER A 102 -3.19 -9.97 -3.43
CA SER A 102 -4.38 -10.80 -3.52
C SER A 102 -5.65 -9.95 -3.69
N PRO A 103 -6.46 -10.18 -4.74
CA PRO A 103 -7.76 -9.52 -4.89
C PRO A 103 -8.70 -9.75 -3.72
N ALA A 104 -8.69 -10.94 -3.11
CA ALA A 104 -9.54 -11.27 -1.96
C ALA A 104 -9.13 -10.47 -0.71
N LEU A 105 -7.82 -10.34 -0.45
CA LEU A 105 -7.31 -9.50 0.64
C LEU A 105 -7.70 -8.03 0.43
N LEU A 106 -7.51 -7.50 -0.77
CA LEU A 106 -7.87 -6.11 -1.08
C LEU A 106 -9.37 -5.83 -0.93
N THR A 107 -10.22 -6.77 -1.38
CA THR A 107 -11.67 -6.71 -1.18
C THR A 107 -12.02 -6.73 0.31
N ALA A 108 -11.36 -7.57 1.10
CA ALA A 108 -11.56 -7.62 2.54
C ALA A 108 -11.12 -6.32 3.23
N LEU A 109 -10.00 -5.72 2.83
CA LEU A 109 -9.55 -4.42 3.34
C LEU A 109 -10.54 -3.30 2.99
N ARG A 110 -11.17 -3.35 1.81
CA ARG A 110 -12.19 -2.39 1.41
C ARG A 110 -13.48 -2.52 2.25
N ASP A 111 -13.95 -3.74 2.48
CA ASP A 111 -15.33 -3.99 2.91
C ASP A 111 -15.48 -4.31 4.40
N ARG A 112 -14.46 -4.86 5.07
CA ARG A 112 -14.58 -5.29 6.48
C ARG A 112 -14.34 -4.14 7.44
N ALA A 113 -15.00 -4.22 8.61
CA ALA A 113 -14.87 -3.28 9.73
C ALA A 113 -14.91 -1.80 9.30
N PRO A 114 -15.94 -1.33 8.58
CA PRO A 114 -15.98 0.04 8.06
C PRO A 114 -15.94 1.10 9.16
N GLU A 115 -16.37 0.75 10.37
CA GLU A 115 -16.35 1.60 11.55
C GLU A 115 -14.96 1.77 12.19
N ALA A 116 -13.99 0.89 11.87
CA ALA A 116 -12.65 0.97 12.45
C ALA A 116 -11.83 2.12 11.85
N GLU A 117 -10.99 2.76 12.67
CA GLU A 117 -10.06 3.79 12.18
C GLU A 117 -8.94 3.21 11.32
N ALA A 118 -8.54 1.96 11.61
CA ALA A 118 -7.64 1.20 10.75
C ALA A 118 -8.02 -0.28 10.73
N LEU A 119 -7.76 -0.94 9.59
CA LEU A 119 -7.84 -2.39 9.40
C LEU A 119 -6.54 -2.83 8.75
N ALA A 120 -5.79 -3.71 9.41
CA ALA A 120 -4.48 -4.11 8.92
C ALA A 120 -4.23 -5.62 9.06
N PRO A 121 -3.57 -6.26 8.09
CA PRO A 121 -3.04 -7.62 8.23
C PRO A 121 -1.94 -7.67 9.29
N ARG A 122 -1.90 -8.83 10.00
CA ARG A 122 -0.84 -9.10 10.97
C ARG A 122 -0.32 -10.53 10.83
N PRO A 123 0.29 -10.89 9.68
CA PRO A 123 0.84 -12.21 9.45
C PRO A 123 1.96 -12.53 10.46
N ALA A 124 1.89 -13.71 11.08
CA ALA A 124 2.83 -14.17 12.11
C ALA A 124 3.09 -13.11 13.21
N GLY A 125 2.05 -12.35 13.59
CA GLY A 125 2.13 -11.28 14.57
C GLY A 125 2.78 -9.97 14.11
N ARG A 126 3.24 -9.87 12.86
CA ARG A 126 3.88 -8.68 12.28
C ARG A 126 2.85 -7.82 11.55
N ALA A 127 2.70 -6.58 11.96
CA ALA A 127 1.80 -5.63 11.29
C ALA A 127 2.31 -5.24 9.90
N GLU A 128 1.39 -5.14 8.92
CA GLU A 128 1.67 -4.70 7.56
C GLU A 128 1.00 -3.34 7.27
N PRO A 129 1.57 -2.23 7.78
CA PRO A 129 0.93 -0.92 7.73
C PRO A 129 0.85 -0.32 6.32
N LEU A 130 1.63 -0.81 5.35
CA LEU A 130 1.56 -0.45 3.94
C LEU A 130 0.93 -1.58 3.09
N CYS A 131 0.01 -2.30 3.68
CA CYS A 131 -1.02 -3.11 3.06
C CYS A 131 -2.26 -3.02 3.97
N ALA A 132 -2.74 -1.80 4.28
CA ALA A 132 -3.73 -1.56 5.33
C ALA A 132 -4.72 -0.48 4.90
N ARG A 133 -5.94 -0.54 5.45
CA ARG A 133 -6.95 0.51 5.30
C ARG A 133 -6.89 1.49 6.47
N TYR A 134 -6.98 2.78 6.15
CA TYR A 134 -7.09 3.88 7.11
C TYR A 134 -8.36 4.67 6.83
N ALA A 135 -9.18 4.91 7.84
CA ALA A 135 -10.32 5.79 7.74
C ALA A 135 -9.86 7.24 7.54
N VAL A 136 -10.54 8.02 6.70
CA VAL A 136 -10.18 9.43 6.46
C VAL A 136 -10.26 10.25 7.75
N ARG A 137 -11.17 9.91 8.66
CA ARG A 137 -11.25 10.57 9.99
C ARG A 137 -10.00 10.36 10.87
N ALA A 138 -9.19 9.32 10.63
CA ALA A 138 -7.92 9.12 11.35
C ALA A 138 -6.82 10.12 10.92
N ARG A 139 -7.06 10.93 9.89
CA ARG A 139 -6.09 11.87 9.34
C ARG A 139 -5.52 12.81 10.40
N ALA A 140 -6.35 13.33 11.31
CA ALA A 140 -5.88 14.24 12.35
C ALA A 140 -4.79 13.60 13.24
N THR A 141 -4.95 12.31 13.58
CA THR A 141 -3.95 11.54 14.35
C THR A 141 -2.68 11.32 13.52
N VAL A 142 -2.83 10.98 12.23
CA VAL A 142 -1.69 10.81 11.30
C VAL A 142 -0.89 12.11 11.16
N ASP A 143 -1.56 13.24 10.94
CA ASP A 143 -0.93 14.56 10.77
C ASP A 143 -0.23 14.99 12.08
N ALA A 144 -0.87 14.82 13.26
CA ALA A 144 -0.26 15.14 14.55
C ALA A 144 0.99 14.30 14.86
N ARG A 145 1.02 13.02 14.42
CA ARG A 145 2.23 12.20 14.53
C ARG A 145 3.33 12.68 13.61
N LEU A 146 2.98 13.06 12.39
CA LEU A 146 3.93 13.58 11.39
C LEU A 146 4.57 14.89 11.89
N ASP A 147 3.77 15.83 12.37
CA ASP A 147 4.21 17.11 12.92
C ASP A 147 5.09 16.92 14.16
N GLY A 148 4.77 15.94 14.99
CA GLY A 148 5.55 15.56 16.17
C GLY A 148 6.78 14.70 15.89
N GLY A 149 7.10 14.39 14.63
CA GLY A 149 8.23 13.54 14.26
C GLY A 149 8.11 12.05 14.68
N ARG A 150 6.90 11.60 15.07
CA ARG A 150 6.62 10.23 15.50
C ARG A 150 6.27 9.35 14.29
N LEU A 151 7.27 8.94 13.52
CA LEU A 151 7.11 8.36 12.19
C LEU A 151 6.86 6.83 12.15
N ALA A 152 6.90 6.15 13.31
CA ALA A 152 6.76 4.70 13.40
C ALA A 152 5.32 4.25 13.10
N LEU A 153 5.12 3.54 11.98
CA LEU A 153 3.78 3.11 11.54
C LEU A 153 3.14 2.05 12.45
N HIS A 154 3.93 1.20 13.10
CA HIS A 154 3.40 0.21 14.04
C HIS A 154 2.78 0.88 15.29
N GLU A 155 3.36 2.00 15.73
CA GLU A 155 2.78 2.81 16.82
C GLU A 155 1.52 3.54 16.38
N LEU A 156 1.47 4.04 15.12
CA LEU A 156 0.25 4.62 14.56
C LEU A 156 -0.89 3.61 14.61
N LEU A 157 -0.65 2.39 14.14
CA LEU A 157 -1.69 1.35 14.16
C LEU A 157 -2.16 1.01 15.57
N ALA A 158 -1.26 1.03 16.56
CA ALA A 158 -1.63 0.83 17.98
C ALA A 158 -2.49 1.99 18.51
N GLU A 159 -2.16 3.24 18.15
CA GLU A 159 -2.88 4.46 18.56
C GLU A 159 -4.30 4.52 17.94
N LEU A 160 -4.48 4.03 16.70
CA LEU A 160 -5.75 4.00 16.00
C LEU A 160 -6.70 2.86 16.46
N GLY A 161 -6.33 2.05 17.43
CA GLY A 161 -7.18 0.92 17.86
C GLY A 161 -7.49 -0.04 16.71
N THR A 162 -6.49 -0.39 15.92
CA THR A 162 -6.60 -1.17 14.68
C THR A 162 -7.32 -2.50 14.87
N VAL A 163 -8.26 -2.80 13.99
CA VAL A 163 -8.81 -4.15 13.79
C VAL A 163 -7.79 -4.96 12.97
N TRP A 164 -7.49 -6.18 13.43
CA TRP A 164 -6.47 -7.02 12.83
C TRP A 164 -7.07 -8.15 12.00
N LEU A 165 -6.51 -8.36 10.80
CA LEU A 165 -6.68 -9.61 10.06
C LEU A 165 -5.60 -10.57 10.55
N ASP A 166 -6.00 -11.60 11.27
CA ASP A 166 -5.13 -12.62 11.83
C ASP A 166 -4.71 -13.69 10.82
N ASP A 167 -3.81 -14.59 11.22
CA ASP A 167 -3.29 -15.65 10.37
C ASP A 167 -4.40 -16.56 9.81
N GLN A 168 -5.43 -16.87 10.59
CA GLN A 168 -6.54 -17.71 10.14
C GLN A 168 -7.33 -17.03 9.03
N THR A 169 -7.62 -15.75 9.18
CA THR A 169 -8.28 -14.92 8.17
C THR A 169 -7.42 -14.78 6.92
N LEU A 170 -6.12 -14.52 7.10
CA LEU A 170 -5.17 -14.35 6.01
C LEU A 170 -4.95 -15.63 5.21
N ALA A 171 -4.98 -16.80 5.84
CA ALA A 171 -4.88 -18.09 5.15
C ALA A 171 -6.01 -18.29 4.12
N ALA A 172 -7.19 -17.72 4.34
CA ALA A 172 -8.30 -17.76 3.38
C ALA A 172 -8.22 -16.66 2.31
N LEU A 173 -7.69 -15.48 2.66
CA LEU A 173 -7.66 -14.31 1.75
C LEU A 173 -6.40 -14.25 0.88
N ASP A 174 -5.30 -14.78 1.34
CA ASP A 174 -3.99 -14.80 0.67
C ASP A 174 -3.23 -16.10 1.06
N PRO A 175 -3.65 -17.27 0.57
CA PRO A 175 -3.13 -18.58 1.01
C PRO A 175 -1.61 -18.73 0.85
N GLY A 176 -1.03 -18.00 -0.10
CA GLY A 176 0.42 -17.99 -0.35
C GLY A 176 1.19 -16.96 0.46
N GLY A 177 0.51 -16.03 1.13
CA GLY A 177 1.14 -14.90 1.86
C GLY A 177 1.92 -13.96 0.94
N LEU A 178 1.66 -14.00 -0.38
CA LEU A 178 2.45 -13.28 -1.37
C LEU A 178 2.16 -11.78 -1.41
N SER A 179 1.01 -11.34 -0.89
CA SER A 179 0.67 -9.91 -0.81
C SER A 179 1.66 -9.09 0.04
N PHE A 180 2.43 -9.76 0.91
CA PHE A 180 3.42 -9.14 1.79
C PHE A 180 4.86 -9.32 1.30
N PHE A 181 5.03 -9.87 0.09
CA PHE A 181 6.34 -10.02 -0.52
C PHE A 181 6.85 -8.68 -1.03
N ASN A 182 7.94 -8.16 -0.43
CA ASN A 182 8.53 -6.87 -0.78
C ASN A 182 9.78 -7.05 -1.65
N LEU A 183 9.95 -6.17 -2.64
CA LEU A 183 11.15 -6.08 -3.47
C LEU A 183 12.18 -5.14 -2.83
N ASN A 184 13.14 -5.67 -2.09
CA ASN A 184 14.17 -4.88 -1.42
C ASN A 184 15.59 -5.15 -1.92
N THR A 185 15.84 -6.34 -2.45
CA THR A 185 17.17 -6.82 -2.85
C THR A 185 17.11 -7.43 -4.26
N PRO A 186 18.28 -7.60 -4.95
CA PRO A 186 18.33 -8.34 -6.20
C PRO A 186 17.87 -9.80 -6.05
N ASP A 187 18.01 -10.38 -4.88
CA ASP A 187 17.53 -11.74 -4.58
C ASP A 187 16.02 -11.80 -4.54
N ASP A 188 15.36 -10.76 -3.97
CA ASP A 188 13.91 -10.65 -4.01
C ASP A 188 13.41 -10.57 -5.46
N LEU A 189 14.11 -9.83 -6.32
CA LEU A 189 13.75 -9.73 -7.73
C LEU A 189 13.85 -11.09 -8.43
N ARG A 190 14.95 -11.84 -8.21
CA ARG A 190 15.09 -13.20 -8.77
C ARG A 190 13.96 -14.12 -8.29
N ARG A 191 13.64 -14.06 -7.00
CA ARG A 191 12.55 -14.86 -6.41
C ARG A 191 11.19 -14.44 -6.98
N ALA A 192 10.95 -13.16 -7.18
CA ALA A 192 9.74 -12.65 -7.81
C ALA A 192 9.57 -13.17 -9.25
N GLU A 193 10.65 -13.21 -10.03
CA GLU A 193 10.67 -13.79 -11.37
C GLU A 193 10.32 -15.30 -11.37
N GLU A 194 10.81 -16.04 -10.38
CA GLU A 194 10.47 -17.45 -10.22
C GLU A 194 8.99 -17.65 -9.88
N ILE A 195 8.46 -16.82 -8.99
CA ILE A 195 7.04 -16.84 -8.62
C ILE A 195 6.17 -16.52 -9.85
N ALA A 196 6.51 -15.47 -10.58
CA ALA A 196 5.74 -15.06 -11.76
C ALA A 196 5.72 -16.10 -12.88
N ARG A 197 6.80 -16.88 -13.06
CA ARG A 197 6.87 -17.98 -14.03
C ARG A 197 6.01 -19.19 -13.64
N ARG A 198 5.71 -19.36 -12.35
CA ARG A 198 4.89 -20.47 -11.83
C ARG A 198 3.40 -20.11 -11.71
N ALA A 199 3.08 -18.83 -11.74
CA ALA A 199 1.70 -18.36 -11.79
C ALA A 199 1.10 -18.72 -13.16
N PRO A 200 -0.11 -19.32 -13.21
CA PRO A 200 -0.77 -19.71 -14.46
C PRO A 200 -1.13 -18.52 -15.35
#